data_8302a2e50c139328bedcbe1e015f198e
#
_entry.id   8302a2e50c139328bedcbe1e015f198e
#
_cell.length_a   1.000
_cell.length_b   1.000
_cell.length_c   1.000
_cell.angle_alpha   90.00
_cell.angle_beta   90.00
_cell.angle_gamma   90.00
#
_symmetry.space_group_name_H-M   'P 1'
#
loop_
_entity.id
_entity.type
_entity.pdbx_description
1 polymer ?
#
loop_
_entity_poly.entity_id
_entity_poly.type
_entity_poly.pdbx_seq_one_letter_code
_entity_poly.pdbx_strand_id
1 'polypeptide(L)'
;MNMSSTQQEHQAAPAAAKSAEETFEPKILAFCCNWCSYAGADLAGVSRLQMPTNFLVLRSMCSARVDPEFVLRAFAKGADGVLVLGCHPADCHYIGGNYRARRRIALLKMLLEHYGLDPDRLQLEWVSASEGVKFQSTITDFIE
;
A
#
# COMPACT_ATOMS: atom_id res chain seq x y z
N MET A 1 21.70 -52.58 50.43
CA MET A 1 21.82 -51.13 50.23
C MET A 1 21.07 -50.76 48.98
N ASN A 2 19.85 -50.24 49.15
CA ASN A 2 18.91 -50.01 48.10
C ASN A 2 18.88 -48.50 47.82
N MET A 3 19.25 -48.08 46.62
CA MET A 3 19.14 -46.70 46.18
C MET A 3 18.04 -46.62 45.13
N SER A 4 16.87 -46.19 45.56
CA SER A 4 15.73 -45.87 44.72
C SER A 4 15.97 -44.55 43.99
N SER A 5 16.05 -44.57 42.67
CA SER A 5 16.03 -43.40 41.83
C SER A 5 14.60 -42.98 41.54
N THR A 6 14.18 -41.86 42.12
CA THR A 6 12.88 -41.23 41.83
C THR A 6 13.00 -40.45 40.52
N GLN A 7 12.34 -40.95 39.48
CA GLN A 7 12.17 -40.16 38.24
C GLN A 7 10.96 -39.23 38.42
N GLN A 8 11.21 -37.95 38.40
CA GLN A 8 10.16 -36.93 38.30
C GLN A 8 9.78 -36.74 36.83
N GLU A 9 8.61 -37.23 36.49
CA GLU A 9 7.97 -36.93 35.20
C GLU A 9 7.51 -35.46 35.20
N HIS A 10 8.17 -34.69 34.34
CA HIS A 10 7.75 -33.33 34.05
C HIS A 10 6.58 -33.38 33.07
N GLN A 11 5.37 -33.28 33.61
CA GLN A 11 4.16 -33.08 32.81
C GLN A 11 4.18 -31.68 32.23
N ALA A 12 4.48 -31.58 30.92
CA ALA A 12 4.28 -30.35 30.16
C ALA A 12 2.77 -30.11 29.95
N ALA A 13 2.29 -29.03 30.48
CA ALA A 13 0.91 -28.59 30.24
C ALA A 13 0.69 -28.28 28.76
N PRO A 14 -0.45 -28.62 28.16
CA PRO A 14 -0.73 -28.27 26.78
C PRO A 14 -0.91 -26.75 26.66
N ALA A 15 -0.02 -26.13 25.84
CA ALA A 15 -0.19 -24.75 25.43
C ALA A 15 -1.50 -24.64 24.64
N ALA A 16 -2.45 -23.90 25.18
CA ALA A 16 -3.69 -23.55 24.51
C ALA A 16 -3.35 -22.75 23.25
N ALA A 17 -3.51 -23.38 22.11
CA ALA A 17 -3.48 -22.71 20.83
C ALA A 17 -4.67 -21.75 20.79
N LYS A 18 -4.40 -20.45 21.02
CA LYS A 18 -5.33 -19.40 20.65
C LYS A 18 -5.39 -19.44 19.14
N SER A 19 -6.54 -19.81 18.58
CA SER A 19 -6.89 -19.58 17.21
C SER A 19 -6.89 -18.05 16.99
N ALA A 20 -5.77 -17.50 16.51
CA ALA A 20 -5.76 -16.18 15.97
C ALA A 20 -6.67 -16.25 14.72
N GLU A 21 -7.83 -15.62 14.76
CA GLU A 21 -8.50 -15.20 13.54
C GLU A 21 -7.46 -14.38 12.80
N GLU A 22 -6.95 -14.91 11.68
CA GLU A 22 -6.08 -14.17 10.77
C GLU A 22 -6.95 -13.03 10.20
N THR A 23 -6.87 -11.86 10.83
CA THR A 23 -7.44 -10.65 10.27
C THR A 23 -6.69 -10.37 8.99
N PHE A 24 -7.40 -10.35 7.86
CA PHE A 24 -6.81 -10.05 6.57
C PHE A 24 -6.22 -8.63 6.60
N GLU A 25 -4.91 -8.53 6.38
CA GLU A 25 -4.20 -7.26 6.25
C GLU A 25 -3.80 -7.06 4.78
N PRO A 26 -4.48 -6.19 4.03
CA PRO A 26 -4.15 -5.96 2.62
C PRO A 26 -2.76 -5.37 2.46
N LYS A 27 -2.02 -5.85 1.46
CA LYS A 27 -0.68 -5.35 1.09
C LYS A 27 -0.82 -4.30 0.00
N ILE A 28 -0.59 -3.05 0.34
CA ILE A 28 -0.77 -1.91 -0.57
C ILE A 28 0.58 -1.40 -1.09
N LEU A 29 0.63 -1.14 -2.38
CA LEU A 29 1.77 -0.49 -3.02
C LEU A 29 1.36 0.90 -3.51
N ALA A 30 1.99 1.94 -2.98
CA ALA A 30 1.73 3.34 -3.32
C ALA A 30 2.87 3.92 -4.16
N PHE A 31 2.62 4.22 -5.43
CA PHE A 31 3.54 4.98 -6.28
C PHE A 31 3.33 6.47 -6.05
N CYS A 32 4.34 7.15 -5.51
CA CYS A 32 4.28 8.57 -5.19
C CYS A 32 5.16 9.40 -6.13
N CYS A 33 4.58 10.44 -6.72
CA CYS A 33 5.34 11.41 -7.49
C CYS A 33 6.34 12.17 -6.61
N ASN A 34 7.60 12.23 -7.02
CA ASN A 34 8.68 12.87 -6.28
C ASN A 34 8.40 14.33 -5.89
N TRP A 35 7.74 15.07 -6.77
CA TRP A 35 7.61 16.52 -6.66
C TRP A 35 6.41 16.99 -5.81
N CYS A 36 5.45 16.10 -5.56
CA CYS A 36 4.23 16.42 -4.83
C CYS A 36 3.88 15.35 -3.79
N SER A 37 3.30 14.23 -4.19
CA SER A 37 2.74 13.25 -3.25
C SER A 37 3.79 12.58 -2.35
N TYR A 38 5.04 12.41 -2.82
CA TYR A 38 6.10 11.92 -1.94
C TYR A 38 6.47 12.93 -0.85
N ALA A 39 6.53 14.23 -1.20
CA ALA A 39 6.74 15.29 -0.20
C ALA A 39 5.53 15.39 0.75
N GLY A 40 4.30 15.17 0.26
CA GLY A 40 3.11 15.05 1.10
C GLY A 40 3.19 13.86 2.06
N ALA A 41 3.70 12.71 1.60
CA ALA A 41 3.96 11.55 2.45
C ALA A 41 5.00 11.85 3.54
N ASP A 42 6.08 12.54 3.17
CA ASP A 42 7.13 12.97 4.10
C ASP A 42 6.57 13.94 5.15
N LEU A 43 5.76 14.91 4.73
CA LEU A 43 5.06 15.82 5.63
C LEU A 43 4.13 15.08 6.60
N ALA A 44 3.39 14.09 6.12
CA ALA A 44 2.55 13.26 6.99
C ALA A 44 3.37 12.53 8.06
N GLY A 45 4.52 11.97 7.67
CA GLY A 45 5.45 11.30 8.58
C GLY A 45 6.06 12.25 9.62
N VAL A 46 6.58 13.40 9.19
CA VAL A 46 7.15 14.42 10.10
C VAL A 46 6.10 14.97 11.05
N SER A 47 4.86 15.13 10.57
CA SER A 47 3.72 15.55 11.40
C SER A 47 3.18 14.44 12.32
N ARG A 48 3.76 13.24 12.27
CA ARG A 48 3.37 12.07 13.08
C ARG A 48 1.89 11.70 12.93
N LEU A 49 1.34 11.88 11.73
CA LEU A 49 -0.02 11.45 11.43
C LEU A 49 -0.09 9.92 11.48
N GLN A 50 -1.07 9.39 12.20
CA GLN A 50 -1.25 7.95 12.31
C GLN A 50 -1.82 7.40 11.01
N MET A 51 -1.20 6.35 10.50
CA MET A 51 -1.61 5.66 9.27
C MET A 51 -1.48 4.15 9.48
N PRO A 52 -2.25 3.32 8.75
CA PRO A 52 -2.01 1.89 8.69
C PRO A 52 -0.56 1.59 8.29
N THR A 53 -0.01 0.45 8.69
CA THR A 53 1.39 0.08 8.44
C THR A 53 1.57 -0.86 7.26
N ASN A 54 0.49 -1.32 6.68
CA ASN A 54 0.44 -2.36 5.64
C ASN A 54 0.51 -1.79 4.21
N PHE A 55 1.21 -0.66 4.04
CA PHE A 55 1.50 -0.10 2.72
C PHE A 55 3.00 0.20 2.54
N LEU A 56 3.44 0.15 1.29
CA LEU A 56 4.80 0.48 0.89
C LEU A 56 4.80 1.62 -0.12
N VAL A 57 5.62 2.64 0.13
CA VAL A 57 5.79 3.79 -0.77
C VAL A 57 6.92 3.56 -1.75
N LEU A 58 6.63 3.65 -3.05
CA LEU A 58 7.63 3.71 -4.12
C LEU A 58 7.64 5.11 -4.72
N ARG A 59 8.81 5.76 -4.65
CA ARG A 59 9.02 7.08 -5.24
C ARG A 59 9.27 6.97 -6.73
N SER A 60 8.49 7.71 -7.52
CA SER A 60 8.63 7.86 -8.97
C SER A 60 8.85 9.33 -9.32
N MET A 61 9.68 9.64 -10.32
CA MET A 61 9.93 11.02 -10.72
C MET A 61 8.67 11.75 -11.17
N CYS A 62 7.72 11.03 -11.76
CA CYS A 62 6.42 11.55 -12.16
C CYS A 62 5.40 10.40 -12.18
N SER A 63 4.15 10.69 -11.86
CA SER A 63 3.07 9.69 -11.99
C SER A 63 2.95 9.13 -13.41
N ALA A 64 3.33 9.91 -14.44
CA ALA A 64 3.40 9.43 -15.82
C ALA A 64 4.44 8.33 -16.06
N ARG A 65 5.41 8.13 -15.15
CA ARG A 65 6.41 7.06 -15.26
C ARG A 65 5.90 5.73 -14.71
N VAL A 66 4.78 5.73 -14.01
CA VAL A 66 4.15 4.49 -13.57
C VAL A 66 3.60 3.77 -14.79
N ASP A 67 4.32 2.76 -15.23
CA ASP A 67 3.93 1.93 -16.36
C ASP A 67 2.86 0.93 -15.93
N PRO A 68 1.88 0.60 -16.80
CA PRO A 68 0.92 -0.47 -16.54
C PRO A 68 1.59 -1.79 -16.13
N GLU A 69 2.73 -2.11 -16.70
CA GLU A 69 3.51 -3.30 -16.34
C GLU A 69 3.89 -3.32 -14.86
N PHE A 70 4.24 -2.17 -14.26
CA PHE A 70 4.59 -2.10 -12.84
C PHE A 70 3.40 -2.44 -11.95
N VAL A 71 2.21 -1.97 -12.33
CA VAL A 71 0.97 -2.27 -11.62
C VAL A 71 0.61 -3.75 -11.74
N LEU A 72 0.66 -4.30 -12.95
CA LEU A 72 0.40 -5.73 -13.18
C LEU A 72 1.40 -6.62 -12.46
N ARG A 73 2.68 -6.24 -12.44
CA ARG A 73 3.71 -6.95 -11.66
C ARG A 73 3.46 -6.88 -10.16
N ALA A 74 2.97 -5.76 -9.65
CA ALA A 74 2.63 -5.63 -8.23
C ALA A 74 1.55 -6.64 -7.85
N PHE A 75 0.45 -6.72 -8.63
CA PHE A 75 -0.60 -7.71 -8.43
C PHE A 75 -0.09 -9.15 -8.56
N ALA A 76 0.71 -9.44 -9.58
CA ALA A 76 1.31 -10.77 -9.78
C ALA A 76 2.26 -11.19 -8.63
N LYS A 77 2.83 -10.22 -7.89
CA LYS A 77 3.68 -10.47 -6.72
C LYS A 77 2.91 -10.44 -5.40
N GLY A 78 1.60 -10.35 -5.43
CA GLY A 78 0.74 -10.47 -4.26
C GLY A 78 0.42 -9.14 -3.58
N ALA A 79 0.49 -8.02 -4.29
CA ALA A 79 -0.13 -6.78 -3.81
C ALA A 79 -1.66 -6.90 -3.92
N ASP A 80 -2.36 -6.53 -2.87
CA ASP A 80 -3.82 -6.54 -2.84
C ASP A 80 -4.40 -5.27 -3.45
N GLY A 81 -3.70 -4.15 -3.32
CA GLY A 81 -4.07 -2.88 -3.93
C GLY A 81 -2.85 -2.08 -4.40
N VAL A 82 -3.07 -1.27 -5.44
CA VAL A 82 -2.06 -0.35 -5.96
C VAL A 82 -2.64 1.05 -6.03
N LEU A 83 -1.94 1.99 -5.39
CA LEU A 83 -2.30 3.40 -5.36
C LEU A 83 -1.27 4.21 -6.15
N VAL A 84 -1.73 5.06 -7.05
CA VAL A 84 -0.88 5.98 -7.80
C VAL A 84 -1.19 7.40 -7.38
N LEU A 85 -0.22 8.10 -6.81
CA LEU A 85 -0.37 9.44 -6.29
C LEU A 85 0.41 10.44 -7.14
N GLY A 86 -0.31 11.42 -7.70
CA GLY A 86 0.25 12.42 -8.60
C GLY A 86 -0.01 13.85 -8.14
N CYS A 87 0.57 14.81 -8.89
CA CYS A 87 0.30 16.23 -8.70
C CYS A 87 -1.13 16.56 -9.15
N HIS A 88 -1.74 17.55 -8.53
CA HIS A 88 -3.02 18.09 -8.97
C HIS A 88 -3.00 18.49 -10.45
N PRO A 89 -4.16 18.43 -11.14
CA PRO A 89 -4.30 19.01 -12.47
C PRO A 89 -3.78 20.45 -12.51
N ALA A 90 -3.04 20.80 -13.56
CA ALA A 90 -2.35 22.07 -13.76
C ALA A 90 -1.05 22.28 -12.94
N ASP A 91 -0.80 21.51 -11.87
CA ASP A 91 0.38 21.67 -10.98
C ASP A 91 1.52 20.67 -11.27
N CYS A 92 1.44 19.93 -12.38
CA CYS A 92 2.44 18.93 -12.69
C CYS A 92 3.81 19.57 -13.00
N HIS A 93 4.86 19.16 -12.28
CA HIS A 93 6.23 19.61 -12.52
C HIS A 93 6.69 19.43 -13.98
N TYR A 94 6.18 18.42 -14.66
CA TYR A 94 6.44 18.14 -16.08
C TYR A 94 5.27 18.54 -17.00
N ILE A 95 4.47 19.51 -16.58
CA ILE A 95 3.35 20.15 -17.30
C ILE A 95 2.16 19.19 -17.49
N GLY A 96 2.32 18.05 -18.13
CA GLY A 96 1.21 17.16 -18.51
C GLY A 96 1.34 15.70 -18.02
N GLY A 97 2.25 15.43 -17.09
CA GLY A 97 2.48 14.07 -16.59
C GLY A 97 1.25 13.47 -15.88
N ASN A 98 0.59 14.25 -15.05
CA ASN A 98 -0.63 13.83 -14.35
C ASN A 98 -1.78 13.49 -15.32
N TYR A 99 -1.98 14.24 -16.40
CA TYR A 99 -2.99 13.93 -17.42
C TYR A 99 -2.68 12.63 -18.17
N ARG A 100 -1.38 12.34 -18.42
CA ARG A 100 -0.96 11.05 -18.99
C ARG A 100 -1.23 9.91 -18.03
N ALA A 101 -0.91 10.08 -16.75
CA ALA A 101 -1.22 9.10 -15.71
C ALA A 101 -2.72 8.83 -15.64
N ARG A 102 -3.55 9.88 -15.61
CA ARG A 102 -5.01 9.75 -15.56
C ARG A 102 -5.55 8.87 -16.70
N ARG A 103 -5.15 9.14 -17.95
CA ARG A 103 -5.60 8.36 -19.10
C ARG A 103 -5.13 6.90 -19.03
N ARG A 104 -3.89 6.70 -18.63
CA ARG A 104 -3.29 5.37 -18.53
C ARG A 104 -3.96 4.52 -17.45
N ILE A 105 -4.18 5.08 -16.27
CA ILE A 105 -4.83 4.36 -15.16
C ILE A 105 -6.30 4.07 -15.48
N ALA A 106 -7.02 5.00 -16.12
CA ALA A 106 -8.39 4.74 -16.56
C ALA A 106 -8.47 3.55 -17.53
N LEU A 107 -7.58 3.51 -18.52
CA LEU A 107 -7.52 2.38 -19.47
C LEU A 107 -7.12 1.08 -18.76
N LEU A 108 -6.17 1.15 -17.82
CA LEU A 108 -5.73 -0.02 -17.08
C LEU A 108 -6.82 -0.59 -16.17
N LYS A 109 -7.64 0.25 -15.56
CA LYS A 109 -8.83 -0.20 -14.79
C LYS A 109 -9.78 -1.03 -15.65
N MET A 110 -10.10 -0.57 -16.85
CA MET A 110 -10.93 -1.32 -17.79
C MET A 110 -10.29 -2.68 -18.16
N LEU A 111 -8.99 -2.71 -18.32
CA LEU A 111 -8.24 -3.93 -18.61
C LEU A 111 -8.26 -4.91 -17.44
N LEU A 112 -8.08 -4.43 -16.21
CA LEU A 112 -8.16 -5.24 -15.00
C LEU A 112 -9.53 -5.88 -14.83
N GLU A 113 -10.61 -5.11 -15.04
CA GLU A 113 -11.98 -5.61 -15.03
C GLU A 113 -12.18 -6.73 -16.07
N HIS A 114 -11.64 -6.55 -17.26
CA HIS A 114 -11.72 -7.58 -18.32
C HIS A 114 -11.00 -8.88 -17.92
N TYR A 115 -9.93 -8.80 -17.14
CA TYR A 115 -9.21 -9.96 -16.60
C TYR A 115 -9.83 -10.52 -15.31
N GLY A 116 -10.96 -9.99 -14.85
CA GLY A 116 -11.63 -10.44 -13.64
C GLY A 116 -10.98 -9.96 -12.34
N LEU A 117 -10.13 -8.93 -12.42
CA LEU A 117 -9.60 -8.23 -11.25
C LEU A 117 -10.47 -7.03 -10.93
N ASP A 118 -10.77 -6.83 -9.66
CA ASP A 118 -11.54 -5.67 -9.21
C ASP A 118 -10.80 -4.36 -9.54
N PRO A 119 -11.39 -3.46 -10.36
CA PRO A 119 -10.76 -2.20 -10.74
C PRO A 119 -10.56 -1.25 -9.54
N ASP A 120 -11.27 -1.43 -8.44
CA ASP A 120 -11.13 -0.60 -7.24
C ASP A 120 -9.85 -0.92 -6.46
N ARG A 121 -9.21 -2.04 -6.74
CA ARG A 121 -7.85 -2.36 -6.28
C ARG A 121 -6.76 -1.49 -6.90
N LEU A 122 -7.08 -0.70 -7.91
CA LEU A 122 -6.19 0.30 -8.51
C LEU A 122 -6.83 1.67 -8.40
N GLN A 123 -6.18 2.61 -7.71
CA GLN A 123 -6.68 3.96 -7.56
C GLN A 123 -5.64 5.00 -7.97
N LEU A 124 -6.10 6.13 -8.51
CA LEU A 124 -5.30 7.31 -8.81
C LEU A 124 -5.85 8.50 -8.03
N GLU A 125 -4.98 9.12 -7.24
CA GLU A 125 -5.33 10.30 -6.45
C GLU A 125 -4.33 11.44 -6.63
N TRP A 126 -4.78 12.66 -6.36
CA TRP A 126 -3.99 13.86 -6.45
C TRP A 126 -3.66 14.37 -5.05
N VAL A 127 -2.36 14.46 -4.75
CA VAL A 127 -1.86 14.94 -3.46
C VAL A 127 -0.71 15.90 -3.71
N SER A 128 -0.79 17.12 -3.16
CA SER A 128 0.28 18.11 -3.23
C SER A 128 1.30 17.92 -2.10
N ALA A 129 2.43 18.62 -2.20
CA ALA A 129 3.50 18.57 -1.20
C ALA A 129 3.06 19.07 0.19
N SER A 130 2.07 19.97 0.26
CA SER A 130 1.53 20.53 1.50
C SER A 130 0.35 19.74 2.08
N GLU A 131 -0.11 18.70 1.39
CA GLU A 131 -1.32 17.94 1.77
C GLU A 131 -1.01 16.64 2.51
N GLY A 132 -0.21 16.71 3.59
CA GLY A 132 0.11 15.54 4.41
C GLY A 132 -1.13 14.88 5.04
N VAL A 133 -2.13 15.67 5.47
CA VAL A 133 -3.39 15.15 6.00
C VAL A 133 -4.19 14.41 4.91
N LYS A 134 -4.24 14.96 3.69
CA LYS A 134 -4.88 14.30 2.56
C LYS A 134 -4.16 13.01 2.18
N PHE A 135 -2.84 12.99 2.22
CA PHE A 135 -2.07 11.76 2.01
C PHE A 135 -2.50 10.68 3.02
N GLN A 136 -2.55 11.05 4.30
CA GLN A 136 -2.94 10.14 5.37
C GLN A 136 -4.36 9.59 5.16
N SER A 137 -5.36 10.46 4.90
CA SER A 137 -6.74 10.01 4.66
C SER A 137 -6.84 9.11 3.41
N THR A 138 -6.17 9.50 2.31
CA THR A 138 -6.17 8.70 1.07
C THR A 138 -5.63 7.28 1.30
N ILE A 139 -4.55 7.12 2.07
CA ILE A 139 -3.99 5.80 2.40
C ILE A 139 -4.97 5.02 3.28
N THR A 140 -5.55 5.65 4.28
CA THR A 140 -6.48 5.01 5.21
C THR A 140 -7.74 4.54 4.49
N ASP A 141 -8.38 5.42 3.73
CA ASP A 141 -9.62 5.14 2.98
C ASP A 141 -9.42 4.04 1.91
N PHE A 142 -8.21 3.94 1.36
CA PHE A 142 -7.91 2.91 0.35
C PHE A 142 -7.64 1.53 0.97
N ILE A 143 -7.26 1.47 2.23
CA ILE A 143 -6.98 0.22 2.95
C ILE A 143 -8.27 -0.37 3.56
N GLU A 144 -9.22 0.47 3.94
CA GLU A 144 -10.54 0.07 4.47
C GLU A 144 -11.46 -0.51 3.38
#